data_c6b3521e03e6a926fa44e3ac337ec64a
#
_entry.id   c6b3521e03e6a926fa44e3ac337ec64a
#
_cell.length_a   1.000
_cell.length_b   1.000
_cell.length_c   1.000
_cell.angle_alpha   90.00
_cell.angle_beta   90.00
_cell.angle_gamma   90.00
#
_symmetry.space_group_name_H-M   'P 1'
#
loop_
_entity.id
_entity.type
_entity.pdbx_description
1 polymer ?
#
loop_
_entity_poly.entity_id
_entity_poly.type
_entity_poly.pdbx_seq_one_letter_code
_entity_poly.pdbx_strand_id
1 'polypeptide(L)'
;MNRHRRIAHLDMDAFFASVELLHYPELRGQAVVVGGRGTPPPIPQADSHRAYARLKNYVGRGVVTTSTYEARALGVFSGMGLMKSAQLAPEAILLPANFDAYRHYSRLFKAAVASIAPRIEDRGIDEIYLDLTDIAEESEPLARRIKQAVFDATGLRCSIGITPNKLLAKIASDLEKPDGLTILSEADIPTRIWPLAARKVNGIGPKAAARLEKLGIHSIGDLAAAPPALLVEQFGPTTGRWLHRVAHGIDERPVVTESEPKSISRESTFDRDLHAKADRAELSEIFTELCQYLANDLRRKGYASRTIGIKLRYADFRAVTRDITLPHAITDAADIRKAAGECLKRVELTQRLRLLGVRASGLLPLNEVAEPAAPIQGELPF
;
A
#
# COMPACT_ATOMS: atom_id res chain seq x y z
N MET A 1 -34.94 -7.74 14.80
CA MET A 1 -34.78 -7.90 13.35
C MET A 1 -33.29 -8.07 13.07
N ASN A 2 -32.88 -9.21 12.53
CA ASN A 2 -31.47 -9.43 12.15
C ASN A 2 -31.19 -8.49 10.95
N ARG A 3 -30.54 -7.36 11.18
CA ARG A 3 -30.14 -6.45 10.09
C ARG A 3 -29.09 -7.16 9.26
N HIS A 4 -29.33 -7.32 7.97
CA HIS A 4 -28.34 -7.84 7.04
C HIS A 4 -27.09 -6.95 7.07
N ARG A 5 -25.92 -7.57 7.21
CA ARG A 5 -24.64 -6.87 7.22
C ARG A 5 -24.43 -6.12 5.91
N ARG A 6 -24.07 -4.82 5.99
CA ARG A 6 -23.82 -3.96 4.84
C ARG A 6 -22.43 -3.35 4.96
N ILE A 7 -21.51 -3.83 4.17
CA ILE A 7 -20.12 -3.37 4.16
C ILE A 7 -19.84 -2.69 2.82
N ALA A 8 -19.38 -1.44 2.88
CA ALA A 8 -18.90 -0.74 1.70
C ALA A 8 -17.37 -0.76 1.64
N HIS A 9 -16.85 -0.86 0.43
CA HIS A 9 -15.47 -0.50 0.10
C HIS A 9 -15.49 0.72 -0.82
N LEU A 10 -14.83 1.80 -0.40
CA LEU A 10 -14.66 3.02 -1.18
C LEU A 10 -13.20 3.10 -1.60
N ASP A 11 -12.97 3.38 -2.88
CA ASP A 11 -11.65 3.48 -3.50
C ASP A 11 -11.63 4.71 -4.42
N MET A 12 -10.67 5.60 -4.22
CA MET A 12 -10.54 6.82 -5.01
C MET A 12 -9.99 6.48 -6.41
N ASP A 13 -10.66 6.97 -7.45
CA ASP A 13 -10.33 6.63 -8.83
C ASP A 13 -9.00 7.25 -9.29
N ALA A 14 -8.03 6.37 -9.63
CA ALA A 14 -6.68 6.75 -10.04
C ALA A 14 -6.08 7.86 -9.15
N PHE A 15 -6.22 7.72 -7.82
CA PHE A 15 -6.12 8.77 -6.81
C PHE A 15 -5.00 9.78 -7.03
N PHE A 16 -3.73 9.36 -7.04
CA PHE A 16 -2.62 10.31 -7.17
C PHE A 16 -2.64 11.02 -8.52
N ALA A 17 -2.97 10.31 -9.61
CA ALA A 17 -3.10 10.94 -10.92
C ALA A 17 -4.26 11.95 -10.93
N SER A 18 -5.38 11.62 -10.31
CA SER A 18 -6.54 12.51 -10.20
C SER A 18 -6.22 13.76 -9.38
N VAL A 19 -5.42 13.65 -8.31
CA VAL A 19 -4.91 14.82 -7.56
C VAL A 19 -4.00 15.68 -8.43
N GLU A 20 -3.09 15.09 -9.21
CA GLU A 20 -2.25 15.86 -10.14
C GLU A 20 -3.09 16.58 -11.21
N LEU A 21 -4.17 15.96 -11.70
CA LEU A 21 -5.08 16.59 -12.67
C LEU A 21 -5.92 17.74 -12.08
N LEU A 22 -5.98 17.91 -10.75
CA LEU A 22 -6.49 19.13 -10.12
C LEU A 22 -5.48 20.29 -10.23
N HIS A 23 -4.18 19.98 -10.13
CA HIS A 23 -3.09 20.96 -10.24
C HIS A 23 -2.76 21.27 -11.70
N TYR A 24 -2.97 20.32 -12.62
CA TYR A 24 -2.68 20.39 -14.04
C TYR A 24 -3.92 20.01 -14.87
N PRO A 25 -5.00 20.83 -14.83
CA PRO A 25 -6.27 20.49 -15.49
C PRO A 25 -6.16 20.34 -17.01
N GLU A 26 -5.14 20.97 -17.62
CA GLU A 26 -4.82 20.85 -19.04
C GLU A 26 -4.37 19.44 -19.46
N LEU A 27 -4.02 18.59 -18.50
CA LEU A 27 -3.62 17.19 -18.76
C LEU A 27 -4.80 16.20 -18.75
N ARG A 28 -6.01 16.66 -18.49
CA ARG A 28 -7.20 15.78 -18.52
C ARG A 28 -7.37 15.16 -19.89
N GLY A 29 -7.68 13.86 -19.91
CA GLY A 29 -7.80 13.08 -21.15
C GLY A 29 -6.48 12.66 -21.77
N GLN A 30 -5.34 12.98 -21.14
CA GLN A 30 -4.01 12.58 -21.61
C GLN A 30 -3.46 11.39 -20.81
N ALA A 31 -2.57 10.63 -21.45
CA ALA A 31 -1.82 9.59 -20.79
C ALA A 31 -0.77 10.22 -19.86
N VAL A 32 -1.05 10.18 -18.54
CA VAL A 32 -0.19 10.72 -17.49
C VAL A 32 0.24 9.61 -16.56
N VAL A 33 1.50 9.59 -16.21
CA VAL A 33 2.14 8.66 -15.27
C VAL A 33 2.76 9.46 -14.15
N VAL A 34 2.50 9.07 -12.91
CA VAL A 34 3.12 9.67 -11.72
C VAL A 34 4.16 8.71 -11.17
N GLY A 35 5.36 9.19 -10.91
CA GLY A 35 6.42 8.37 -10.30
C GLY A 35 7.82 8.80 -10.67
N GLY A 36 8.79 7.96 -10.30
CA GLY A 36 10.21 8.20 -10.56
C GLY A 36 10.87 9.16 -9.57
N ARG A 37 11.90 8.66 -8.87
CA ARG A 37 12.76 9.52 -8.07
C ARG A 37 13.52 10.45 -9.04
N GLY A 38 13.59 11.75 -8.73
CA GLY A 38 14.29 12.73 -9.56
C GLY A 38 13.56 13.19 -10.83
N THR A 39 12.29 12.76 -11.04
CA THR A 39 11.44 13.37 -12.08
C THR A 39 11.32 14.87 -11.83
N PRO A 40 11.70 15.73 -12.81
CA PRO A 40 11.62 17.18 -12.62
C PRO A 40 10.15 17.64 -12.55
N PRO A 41 9.85 18.68 -11.77
CA PRO A 41 8.54 19.32 -11.81
C PRO A 41 8.28 19.95 -13.17
N PRO A 42 7.00 20.16 -13.55
CA PRO A 42 6.65 20.88 -14.78
C PRO A 42 7.25 22.28 -14.80
N ILE A 43 7.81 22.68 -15.94
CA ILE A 43 8.50 23.96 -16.11
C ILE A 43 7.55 24.96 -16.77
N PRO A 44 7.20 26.10 -16.12
CA PRO A 44 6.43 27.15 -16.74
C PRO A 44 7.15 27.72 -17.97
N GLN A 45 6.41 28.01 -19.04
CA GLN A 45 6.91 28.65 -20.26
C GLN A 45 6.32 30.06 -20.43
N ALA A 46 6.91 30.83 -21.30
CA ALA A 46 6.55 32.26 -21.47
C ALA A 46 5.11 32.48 -21.99
N ASP A 47 4.52 31.45 -22.64
CA ASP A 47 3.17 31.48 -23.21
C ASP A 47 2.08 30.92 -22.30
N SER A 48 2.33 30.86 -21.01
CA SER A 48 1.45 30.24 -19.99
C SER A 48 1.29 28.73 -20.11
N HIS A 49 1.98 28.05 -21.03
CA HIS A 49 2.04 26.61 -21.11
C HIS A 49 3.08 26.05 -20.12
N ARG A 50 3.06 24.74 -19.91
CA ARG A 50 4.07 24.03 -19.11
C ARG A 50 4.76 22.98 -19.95
N ALA A 51 6.07 22.88 -19.83
CA ALA A 51 6.83 21.76 -20.37
C ALA A 51 6.80 20.60 -19.38
N TYR A 52 6.45 19.42 -19.87
CA TYR A 52 6.33 18.19 -19.10
C TYR A 52 7.39 17.19 -19.49
N ALA A 53 7.94 16.48 -18.51
CA ALA A 53 8.78 15.32 -18.78
C ALA A 53 7.97 14.23 -19.50
N ARG A 54 8.64 13.44 -20.35
CA ARG A 54 8.05 12.31 -21.07
C ARG A 54 8.69 11.01 -20.62
N LEU A 55 7.92 9.90 -20.61
CA LEU A 55 8.43 8.59 -20.21
C LEU A 55 9.64 8.15 -21.01
N LYS A 56 9.70 8.43 -22.31
CA LYS A 56 10.85 8.08 -23.20
C LYS A 56 12.18 8.65 -22.73
N ASN A 57 12.15 9.77 -21.97
CA ASN A 57 13.35 10.45 -21.48
C ASN A 57 13.76 9.99 -20.07
N TYR A 58 12.98 9.09 -19.45
CA TYR A 58 13.27 8.63 -18.09
C TYR A 58 14.39 7.58 -18.10
N VAL A 59 15.36 7.79 -17.22
CA VAL A 59 16.42 6.81 -16.93
C VAL A 59 16.45 6.58 -15.41
N GLY A 60 16.41 5.34 -14.98
CA GLY A 60 16.49 5.00 -13.56
C GLY A 60 15.70 3.75 -13.16
N ARG A 61 15.65 3.51 -11.86
CA ARG A 61 15.03 2.31 -11.24
C ARG A 61 13.64 2.61 -10.65
N GLY A 62 13.07 3.78 -10.93
CA GLY A 62 11.76 4.17 -10.45
C GLY A 62 10.64 3.30 -11.02
N VAL A 63 9.54 3.29 -10.28
CA VAL A 63 8.31 2.59 -10.67
C VAL A 63 7.17 3.59 -10.84
N VAL A 64 6.16 3.18 -11.59
CA VAL A 64 4.88 3.87 -11.68
C VAL A 64 4.22 3.84 -10.31
N THR A 65 4.01 4.99 -9.70
CA THR A 65 3.21 5.11 -8.47
C THR A 65 1.74 4.96 -8.81
N THR A 66 1.28 5.68 -9.84
CA THR A 66 -0.04 5.53 -10.46
C THR A 66 -0.05 6.06 -11.89
N SER A 67 -1.15 5.83 -12.61
CA SER A 67 -1.36 6.29 -13.98
C SER A 67 -2.82 6.63 -14.22
N THR A 68 -3.09 7.55 -15.15
CA THR A 68 -4.45 7.86 -15.63
C THR A 68 -5.04 6.66 -16.38
N TYR A 69 -6.35 6.64 -16.56
CA TYR A 69 -7.02 5.57 -17.32
C TYR A 69 -6.55 5.51 -18.77
N GLU A 70 -6.23 6.65 -19.37
CA GLU A 70 -5.63 6.75 -20.70
C GLU A 70 -4.26 6.04 -20.76
N ALA A 71 -3.42 6.24 -19.75
CA ALA A 71 -2.13 5.52 -19.67
C ALA A 71 -2.33 4.02 -19.37
N ARG A 72 -3.33 3.64 -18.57
CA ARG A 72 -3.70 2.23 -18.34
C ARG A 72 -4.18 1.54 -19.61
N ALA A 73 -4.90 2.25 -20.48
CA ALA A 73 -5.31 1.73 -21.80
C ALA A 73 -4.10 1.41 -22.71
N LEU A 74 -2.96 2.08 -22.49
CA LEU A 74 -1.67 1.79 -23.15
C LEU A 74 -0.86 0.69 -22.43
N GLY A 75 -1.41 0.06 -21.41
CA GLY A 75 -0.76 -1.02 -20.65
C GLY A 75 0.15 -0.56 -19.50
N VAL A 76 0.07 0.71 -19.08
CA VAL A 76 0.90 1.26 -18.00
C VAL A 76 0.14 1.23 -16.66
N PHE A 77 0.62 0.43 -15.69
CA PHE A 77 -0.04 0.21 -14.41
C PHE A 77 0.90 0.47 -13.22
N SER A 78 0.32 0.74 -12.05
CA SER A 78 1.04 0.93 -10.78
C SER A 78 1.97 -0.25 -10.49
N GLY A 79 3.18 0.04 -9.98
CA GLY A 79 4.22 -0.95 -9.69
C GLY A 79 5.08 -1.37 -10.88
N MET A 80 4.71 -0.98 -12.11
CA MET A 80 5.53 -1.24 -13.30
C MET A 80 6.79 -0.36 -13.30
N GLY A 81 7.95 -0.91 -13.69
CA GLY A 81 9.17 -0.11 -13.86
C GLY A 81 8.99 0.95 -14.95
N LEU A 82 9.42 2.18 -14.68
CA LEU A 82 9.25 3.31 -15.63
C LEU A 82 9.96 3.08 -16.97
N MET A 83 11.12 2.43 -16.98
CA MET A 83 11.81 2.04 -18.22
C MET A 83 10.96 1.10 -19.10
N LYS A 84 10.23 0.16 -18.48
CA LYS A 84 9.29 -0.72 -19.20
C LYS A 84 8.06 0.05 -19.65
N SER A 85 7.55 0.96 -18.81
CA SER A 85 6.42 1.83 -19.16
C SER A 85 6.74 2.74 -20.34
N ALA A 86 7.98 3.22 -20.42
CA ALA A 86 8.47 4.04 -21.55
C ALA A 86 8.43 3.28 -22.90
N GLN A 87 8.60 1.96 -22.89
CA GLN A 87 8.48 1.14 -24.09
C GLN A 87 7.02 1.02 -24.56
N LEU A 88 6.06 1.02 -23.63
CA LEU A 88 4.63 0.89 -23.93
C LEU A 88 3.99 2.23 -24.30
N ALA A 89 4.38 3.32 -23.62
CA ALA A 89 3.79 4.64 -23.78
C ALA A 89 4.88 5.74 -23.76
N PRO A 90 5.77 5.81 -24.76
CA PRO A 90 6.93 6.71 -24.77
C PRO A 90 6.54 8.19 -24.63
N GLU A 91 5.41 8.58 -25.22
CA GLU A 91 4.92 9.97 -25.21
C GLU A 91 4.07 10.32 -23.99
N ALA A 92 3.77 9.36 -23.11
CA ALA A 92 3.03 9.66 -21.89
C ALA A 92 3.79 10.68 -21.02
N ILE A 93 3.04 11.58 -20.42
CA ILE A 93 3.57 12.61 -19.52
C ILE A 93 4.00 11.95 -18.23
N LEU A 94 5.19 12.31 -17.75
CA LEU A 94 5.71 11.85 -16.46
C LEU A 94 5.73 12.99 -15.46
N LEU A 95 5.02 12.84 -14.35
CA LEU A 95 4.97 13.77 -13.24
C LEU A 95 5.68 13.22 -11.99
N PRO A 96 6.34 14.06 -11.21
CA PRO A 96 6.85 13.68 -9.90
C PRO A 96 5.70 13.39 -8.93
N ALA A 97 5.91 12.52 -7.94
CA ALA A 97 4.91 12.25 -6.92
C ALA A 97 4.89 13.36 -5.86
N ASN A 98 3.71 13.86 -5.53
CA ASN A 98 3.46 14.85 -4.48
C ASN A 98 2.72 14.24 -3.28
N PHE A 99 3.44 13.50 -2.43
CA PHE A 99 2.84 12.79 -1.29
C PHE A 99 2.21 13.72 -0.23
N ASP A 100 2.62 14.99 -0.16
CA ASP A 100 1.98 15.94 0.76
C ASP A 100 0.55 16.28 0.30
N ALA A 101 0.37 16.56 -0.99
CA ALA A 101 -0.94 16.73 -1.58
C ALA A 101 -1.80 15.46 -1.42
N TYR A 102 -1.26 14.28 -1.70
CA TYR A 102 -2.02 13.03 -1.57
C TYR A 102 -2.47 12.77 -0.13
N ARG A 103 -1.62 13.01 0.86
CA ARG A 103 -2.02 12.94 2.28
C ARG A 103 -3.09 13.97 2.65
N HIS A 104 -3.02 15.17 2.09
CA HIS A 104 -4.03 16.21 2.30
C HIS A 104 -5.40 15.77 1.77
N TYR A 105 -5.49 15.38 0.51
CA TYR A 105 -6.74 14.92 -0.11
C TYR A 105 -7.28 13.63 0.53
N SER A 106 -6.38 12.73 0.97
CA SER A 106 -6.77 11.54 1.75
C SER A 106 -7.50 11.91 3.05
N ARG A 107 -6.99 12.90 3.80
CA ARG A 107 -7.67 13.38 5.01
C ARG A 107 -9.02 14.02 4.70
N LEU A 108 -9.10 14.81 3.64
CA LEU A 108 -10.35 15.47 3.25
C LEU A 108 -11.44 14.47 2.91
N PHE A 109 -11.19 13.49 2.03
CA PHE A 109 -12.23 12.53 1.68
C PHE A 109 -12.64 11.66 2.87
N LYS A 110 -11.69 11.22 3.70
CA LYS A 110 -12.00 10.43 4.90
C LYS A 110 -12.84 11.20 5.91
N ALA A 111 -12.55 12.49 6.10
CA ALA A 111 -13.35 13.35 6.97
C ALA A 111 -14.77 13.54 6.42
N ALA A 112 -14.92 13.77 5.10
CA ALA A 112 -16.22 13.88 4.44
C ALA A 112 -17.04 12.59 4.60
N VAL A 113 -16.43 11.42 4.42
CA VAL A 113 -17.10 10.14 4.63
C VAL A 113 -17.46 9.92 6.10
N ALA A 114 -16.57 10.25 7.04
CA ALA A 114 -16.79 10.07 8.47
C ALA A 114 -18.00 10.86 9.00
N SER A 115 -18.31 12.02 8.40
CA SER A 115 -19.50 12.81 8.75
C SER A 115 -20.81 12.13 8.42
N ILE A 116 -20.81 11.14 7.52
CA ILE A 116 -21.99 10.38 7.06
C ILE A 116 -21.99 8.97 7.66
N ALA A 117 -20.83 8.30 7.61
CA ALA A 117 -20.65 6.92 8.02
C ALA A 117 -19.37 6.80 8.89
N PRO A 118 -19.46 6.96 10.21
CA PRO A 118 -18.29 7.08 11.08
C PRO A 118 -17.54 5.77 11.34
N ARG A 119 -18.13 4.60 11.05
CA ARG A 119 -17.47 3.31 11.26
C ARG A 119 -16.56 2.98 10.09
N ILE A 120 -15.36 3.54 10.11
CA ILE A 120 -14.37 3.47 9.03
C ILE A 120 -13.19 2.59 9.44
N GLU A 121 -12.80 1.67 8.56
CA GLU A 121 -11.49 1.02 8.61
C GLU A 121 -10.59 1.64 7.55
N ASP A 122 -9.51 2.28 7.98
CA ASP A 122 -8.50 2.85 7.10
C ASP A 122 -7.60 1.73 6.53
N ARG A 123 -7.58 1.57 5.20
CA ARG A 123 -6.77 0.53 4.53
C ARG A 123 -5.59 1.08 3.75
N GLY A 124 -5.61 2.37 3.49
CA GLY A 124 -4.57 3.02 2.73
C GLY A 124 -4.83 4.50 2.52
N ILE A 125 -4.02 5.13 1.71
CA ILE A 125 -4.13 6.56 1.44
C ILE A 125 -5.37 6.90 0.59
N ASP A 126 -5.91 5.93 -0.15
CA ASP A 126 -6.96 6.07 -1.16
C ASP A 126 -8.14 5.12 -0.98
N GLU A 127 -8.09 4.20 -0.02
CA GLU A 127 -9.15 3.21 0.18
C GLU A 127 -9.55 3.02 1.64
N ILE A 128 -10.85 2.81 1.87
CA ILE A 128 -11.44 2.55 3.19
C ILE A 128 -12.56 1.51 3.09
N TYR A 129 -12.80 0.80 4.20
CA TYR A 129 -14.06 0.07 4.41
C TYR A 129 -14.97 0.84 5.36
N LEU A 130 -16.29 0.69 5.13
CA LEU A 130 -17.34 1.28 5.94
C LEU A 130 -18.28 0.18 6.42
N ASP A 131 -18.66 0.23 7.67
CA ASP A 131 -19.79 -0.57 8.16
C ASP A 131 -21.07 0.29 8.16
N LEU A 132 -21.93 0.01 7.22
CA LEU A 132 -23.20 0.70 7.00
C LEU A 132 -24.40 -0.03 7.62
N THR A 133 -24.17 -1.11 8.39
CA THR A 133 -25.21 -2.01 8.89
C THR A 133 -26.27 -1.28 9.72
N ASP A 134 -25.84 -0.34 10.55
CA ASP A 134 -26.72 0.38 11.48
C ASP A 134 -27.35 1.68 10.91
N ILE A 135 -26.97 2.07 9.69
CA ILE A 135 -27.52 3.26 9.04
C ILE A 135 -28.88 2.90 8.43
N ALA A 136 -29.92 3.66 8.75
CA ALA A 136 -31.29 3.35 8.32
C ALA A 136 -31.54 3.61 6.81
N GLU A 137 -30.79 4.54 6.22
CA GLU A 137 -30.89 4.90 4.81
C GLU A 137 -30.54 3.71 3.89
N GLU A 138 -31.27 3.57 2.80
CA GLU A 138 -31.03 2.53 1.79
C GLU A 138 -29.63 2.68 1.14
N SER A 139 -29.09 1.55 0.67
CA SER A 139 -27.68 1.47 0.22
C SER A 139 -27.37 2.41 -0.93
N GLU A 140 -28.25 2.53 -1.92
CA GLU A 140 -27.97 3.34 -3.11
C GLU A 140 -28.00 4.85 -2.82
N PRO A 141 -29.07 5.44 -2.22
CA PRO A 141 -29.06 6.86 -1.87
C PRO A 141 -27.90 7.22 -0.92
N LEU A 142 -27.62 6.37 0.08
CA LEU A 142 -26.50 6.56 1.00
C LEU A 142 -25.16 6.61 0.26
N ALA A 143 -24.90 5.67 -0.64
CA ALA A 143 -23.66 5.64 -1.43
C ALA A 143 -23.53 6.87 -2.32
N ARG A 144 -24.60 7.30 -2.99
CA ARG A 144 -24.62 8.52 -3.81
C ARG A 144 -24.31 9.76 -2.98
N ARG A 145 -24.88 9.85 -1.79
CA ARG A 145 -24.60 10.93 -0.82
C ARG A 145 -23.13 10.93 -0.37
N ILE A 146 -22.56 9.76 -0.09
CA ILE A 146 -21.14 9.62 0.23
C ILE A 146 -20.26 10.07 -0.94
N LYS A 147 -20.53 9.60 -2.16
CA LYS A 147 -19.79 10.00 -3.37
C LYS A 147 -19.85 11.51 -3.60
N GLN A 148 -21.03 12.13 -3.42
CA GLN A 148 -21.19 13.57 -3.57
C GLN A 148 -20.39 14.34 -2.50
N ALA A 149 -20.44 13.91 -1.23
CA ALA A 149 -19.67 14.54 -0.16
C ALA A 149 -18.14 14.45 -0.41
N VAL A 150 -17.67 13.32 -0.91
CA VAL A 150 -16.25 13.16 -1.33
C VAL A 150 -15.91 14.15 -2.45
N PHE A 151 -16.77 14.26 -3.47
CA PHE A 151 -16.55 15.17 -4.58
C PHE A 151 -16.58 16.65 -4.14
N ASP A 152 -17.55 17.04 -3.31
CA ASP A 152 -17.67 18.41 -2.80
C ASP A 152 -16.46 18.82 -1.95
N ALA A 153 -15.91 17.87 -1.17
CA ALA A 153 -14.76 18.12 -0.32
C ALA A 153 -13.42 18.13 -1.07
N THR A 154 -13.33 17.42 -2.19
CA THR A 154 -12.03 17.15 -2.85
C THR A 154 -11.96 17.50 -4.34
N GLY A 155 -13.10 17.59 -5.03
CA GLY A 155 -13.17 17.63 -6.50
C GLY A 155 -12.80 16.30 -7.17
N LEU A 156 -12.63 15.21 -6.40
CA LEU A 156 -12.22 13.89 -6.89
C LEU A 156 -13.39 12.91 -6.92
N ARG A 157 -13.29 11.90 -7.81
CA ARG A 157 -14.25 10.81 -7.92
C ARG A 157 -13.76 9.58 -7.17
N CYS A 158 -14.72 8.77 -6.71
CA CYS A 158 -14.46 7.48 -6.09
C CYS A 158 -15.47 6.43 -6.59
N SER A 159 -15.06 5.15 -6.50
CA SER A 159 -15.94 4.02 -6.78
C SER A 159 -16.28 3.30 -5.48
N ILE A 160 -17.54 2.86 -5.34
CA ILE A 160 -18.05 2.21 -4.13
C ILE A 160 -18.66 0.86 -4.48
N GLY A 161 -18.27 -0.18 -3.72
CA GLY A 161 -18.95 -1.48 -3.71
C GLY A 161 -19.62 -1.72 -2.36
N ILE A 162 -20.92 -2.01 -2.34
CA ILE A 162 -21.68 -2.37 -1.12
C ILE A 162 -22.13 -3.82 -1.20
N THR A 163 -21.77 -4.61 -0.20
CA THR A 163 -22.04 -6.06 -0.14
C THR A 163 -22.14 -6.54 1.30
N PRO A 164 -22.48 -7.83 1.55
CA PRO A 164 -22.52 -8.36 2.90
C PRO A 164 -21.18 -8.42 3.64
N ASN A 165 -20.03 -8.32 2.95
CA ASN A 165 -18.72 -8.46 3.58
C ASN A 165 -17.59 -7.71 2.84
N LYS A 166 -16.42 -7.62 3.49
CA LYS A 166 -15.27 -6.87 2.99
C LYS A 166 -14.68 -7.44 1.69
N LEU A 167 -14.65 -8.77 1.55
CA LEU A 167 -14.11 -9.43 0.37
C LEU A 167 -14.89 -9.02 -0.89
N LEU A 168 -16.21 -9.22 -0.84
CA LEU A 168 -17.10 -8.92 -1.96
C LEU A 168 -17.16 -7.41 -2.23
N ALA A 169 -17.15 -6.57 -1.18
CA ALA A 169 -17.18 -5.11 -1.32
C ALA A 169 -15.97 -4.58 -2.10
N LYS A 170 -14.77 -5.13 -1.84
CA LYS A 170 -13.57 -4.76 -2.58
C LYS A 170 -13.62 -5.21 -4.04
N ILE A 171 -14.16 -6.38 -4.34
CA ILE A 171 -14.36 -6.81 -5.72
C ILE A 171 -15.39 -5.91 -6.41
N ALA A 172 -16.52 -5.65 -5.75
CA ALA A 172 -17.62 -4.84 -6.28
C ALA A 172 -17.18 -3.41 -6.60
N SER A 173 -16.34 -2.79 -5.77
CA SER A 173 -15.85 -1.42 -6.02
C SER A 173 -15.01 -1.29 -7.30
N ASP A 174 -14.45 -2.40 -7.80
CA ASP A 174 -13.64 -2.42 -9.02
C ASP A 174 -14.43 -2.72 -10.30
N LEU A 175 -15.69 -3.22 -10.19
CA LEU A 175 -16.45 -3.72 -11.34
C LEU A 175 -16.84 -2.63 -12.34
N GLU A 176 -17.15 -1.45 -11.84
CA GLU A 176 -17.70 -0.34 -12.63
C GLU A 176 -16.82 0.92 -12.58
N LYS A 177 -15.52 0.78 -12.26
CA LYS A 177 -14.56 1.90 -12.30
C LYS A 177 -14.41 2.47 -13.71
N PRO A 178 -14.25 3.82 -13.85
CA PRO A 178 -14.26 4.83 -12.80
C PRO A 178 -15.66 5.34 -12.43
N ASP A 179 -15.75 6.03 -11.28
CA ASP A 179 -16.97 6.67 -10.74
C ASP A 179 -18.14 5.70 -10.52
N GLY A 180 -17.81 4.41 -10.31
CA GLY A 180 -18.78 3.33 -10.21
C GLY A 180 -19.53 3.27 -8.88
N LEU A 181 -20.67 2.59 -8.92
CA LEU A 181 -21.46 2.20 -7.75
C LEU A 181 -22.03 0.80 -7.99
N THR A 182 -21.52 -0.18 -7.27
CA THR A 182 -21.96 -1.57 -7.41
C THR A 182 -22.50 -2.08 -6.07
N ILE A 183 -23.76 -2.50 -6.06
CA ILE A 183 -24.42 -3.09 -4.87
C ILE A 183 -24.76 -4.53 -5.20
N LEU A 184 -24.23 -5.48 -4.40
CA LEU A 184 -24.45 -6.91 -4.59
C LEU A 184 -24.89 -7.58 -3.29
N SER A 185 -25.76 -8.55 -3.45
CA SER A 185 -26.19 -9.52 -2.43
C SER A 185 -25.45 -10.86 -2.58
N GLU A 186 -25.67 -11.79 -1.68
CA GLU A 186 -25.14 -13.15 -1.82
C GLU A 186 -25.71 -13.87 -3.04
N ALA A 187 -26.95 -13.57 -3.44
CA ALA A 187 -27.60 -14.15 -4.62
C ALA A 187 -26.91 -13.76 -5.95
N ASP A 188 -26.16 -12.64 -5.95
CA ASP A 188 -25.43 -12.18 -7.14
C ASP A 188 -24.08 -12.88 -7.35
N ILE A 189 -23.61 -13.64 -6.37
CA ILE A 189 -22.28 -14.31 -6.43
C ILE A 189 -22.15 -15.19 -7.69
N PRO A 190 -23.11 -16.08 -8.04
CA PRO A 190 -22.95 -16.94 -9.21
C PRO A 190 -22.88 -16.18 -10.52
N THR A 191 -23.60 -15.07 -10.64
CA THR A 191 -23.76 -14.31 -11.91
C THR A 191 -22.77 -13.16 -12.06
N ARG A 192 -22.35 -12.53 -10.96
CA ARG A 192 -21.52 -11.32 -11.00
C ARG A 192 -20.08 -11.56 -10.49
N ILE A 193 -19.86 -12.55 -9.62
CA ILE A 193 -18.54 -12.79 -9.00
C ILE A 193 -17.86 -14.02 -9.61
N TRP A 194 -18.54 -15.15 -9.74
CA TRP A 194 -17.95 -16.38 -10.27
C TRP A 194 -17.37 -16.27 -11.70
N PRO A 195 -17.95 -15.49 -12.63
CA PRO A 195 -17.35 -15.29 -13.95
C PRO A 195 -15.99 -14.54 -13.95
N LEU A 196 -15.65 -13.87 -12.85
CA LEU A 196 -14.41 -13.09 -12.76
C LEU A 196 -13.19 -14.00 -12.65
N ALA A 197 -12.06 -13.55 -13.20
CA ALA A 197 -10.79 -14.26 -13.04
C ALA A 197 -10.41 -14.42 -11.56
N ALA A 198 -9.92 -15.59 -11.15
CA ALA A 198 -9.56 -15.90 -9.76
C ALA A 198 -8.60 -14.85 -9.14
N ARG A 199 -7.71 -14.26 -9.93
CA ARG A 199 -6.80 -13.18 -9.51
C ARG A 199 -7.49 -11.88 -9.05
N LYS A 200 -8.80 -11.73 -9.29
CA LYS A 200 -9.59 -10.59 -8.81
C LYS A 200 -9.89 -10.68 -7.30
N VAL A 201 -9.73 -11.85 -6.71
CA VAL A 201 -9.81 -12.03 -5.26
C VAL A 201 -8.59 -11.40 -4.61
N ASN A 202 -8.81 -10.39 -3.76
CA ASN A 202 -7.73 -9.77 -2.98
C ASN A 202 -7.03 -10.81 -2.10
N GLY A 203 -5.72 -10.97 -2.28
CA GLY A 203 -4.91 -12.03 -1.64
C GLY A 203 -4.45 -13.13 -2.61
N ILE A 204 -5.04 -13.23 -3.80
CA ILE A 204 -4.52 -14.10 -4.88
C ILE A 204 -3.55 -13.28 -5.74
N GLY A 205 -2.28 -13.28 -5.35
CA GLY A 205 -1.22 -12.62 -6.10
C GLY A 205 -0.77 -13.42 -7.34
N PRO A 206 0.12 -12.84 -8.19
CA PRO A 206 0.53 -13.46 -9.46
C PRO A 206 1.03 -14.90 -9.35
N LYS A 207 1.79 -15.23 -8.29
CA LYS A 207 2.30 -16.60 -8.08
C LYS A 207 1.17 -17.61 -7.77
N ALA A 208 0.20 -17.19 -6.95
CA ALA A 208 -0.94 -18.04 -6.63
C ALA A 208 -1.86 -18.20 -7.85
N ALA A 209 -2.11 -17.11 -8.59
CA ALA A 209 -2.88 -17.13 -9.84
C ALA A 209 -2.27 -18.09 -10.86
N ALA A 210 -0.96 -17.99 -11.14
CA ALA A 210 -0.26 -18.88 -12.07
C ALA A 210 -0.31 -20.36 -11.62
N ARG A 211 -0.35 -20.62 -10.30
CA ARG A 211 -0.50 -21.99 -9.77
C ARG A 211 -1.93 -22.51 -9.95
N LEU A 212 -2.94 -21.67 -9.73
CA LEU A 212 -4.34 -21.99 -9.99
C LEU A 212 -4.58 -22.29 -11.49
N GLU A 213 -4.04 -21.46 -12.39
CA GLU A 213 -4.13 -21.66 -13.85
C GLU A 213 -3.56 -23.01 -14.28
N LYS A 214 -2.44 -23.48 -13.69
CA LYS A 214 -1.87 -24.82 -13.96
C LYS A 214 -2.79 -25.95 -13.51
N LEU A 215 -3.71 -25.70 -12.60
CA LEU A 215 -4.73 -26.65 -12.14
C LEU A 215 -6.03 -26.54 -12.95
N GLY A 216 -6.08 -25.70 -14.00
CA GLY A 216 -7.28 -25.44 -14.80
C GLY A 216 -8.28 -24.52 -14.09
N ILE A 217 -7.88 -23.82 -13.03
CA ILE A 217 -8.73 -22.90 -12.25
C ILE A 217 -8.45 -21.47 -12.74
N HIS A 218 -9.32 -20.92 -13.56
CA HIS A 218 -9.17 -19.58 -14.18
C HIS A 218 -10.08 -18.55 -13.55
N SER A 219 -11.31 -18.92 -13.22
CA SER A 219 -12.35 -18.08 -12.65
C SER A 219 -12.54 -18.31 -11.16
N ILE A 220 -13.26 -17.41 -10.51
CA ILE A 220 -13.72 -17.60 -9.12
C ILE A 220 -14.71 -18.77 -9.04
N GLY A 221 -15.52 -18.97 -10.09
CA GLY A 221 -16.43 -20.11 -10.18
C GLY A 221 -15.70 -21.46 -10.28
N ASP A 222 -14.62 -21.55 -11.07
CA ASP A 222 -13.77 -22.74 -11.11
C ASP A 222 -13.16 -23.02 -9.74
N LEU A 223 -12.74 -21.96 -9.04
CA LEU A 223 -12.18 -22.07 -7.70
C LEU A 223 -13.24 -22.56 -6.69
N ALA A 224 -14.49 -22.11 -6.81
CA ALA A 224 -15.60 -22.56 -5.98
C ALA A 224 -15.95 -24.04 -6.24
N ALA A 225 -15.86 -24.48 -7.49
CA ALA A 225 -16.11 -25.87 -7.89
C ALA A 225 -14.94 -26.82 -7.55
N ALA A 226 -13.76 -26.29 -7.27
CA ALA A 226 -12.57 -27.10 -6.98
C ALA A 226 -12.72 -27.86 -5.66
N PRO A 227 -12.32 -29.17 -5.62
CA PRO A 227 -12.35 -29.93 -4.37
C PRO A 227 -11.49 -29.29 -3.28
N PRO A 228 -12.01 -29.07 -2.05
CA PRO A 228 -11.23 -28.47 -0.95
C PRO A 228 -9.94 -29.22 -0.66
N ALA A 229 -9.93 -30.56 -0.79
CA ALA A 229 -8.74 -31.38 -0.59
C ALA A 229 -7.62 -31.04 -1.57
N LEU A 230 -7.95 -30.81 -2.86
CA LEU A 230 -6.99 -30.38 -3.88
C LEU A 230 -6.36 -29.02 -3.51
N LEU A 231 -7.19 -28.05 -3.07
CA LEU A 231 -6.68 -26.74 -2.69
C LEU A 231 -5.77 -26.82 -1.45
N VAL A 232 -6.11 -27.68 -0.48
CA VAL A 232 -5.27 -27.90 0.71
C VAL A 232 -3.96 -28.60 0.33
N GLU A 233 -3.99 -29.60 -0.52
CA GLU A 233 -2.78 -30.30 -1.02
C GLU A 233 -1.85 -29.33 -1.74
N GLN A 234 -2.41 -28.51 -2.61
CA GLN A 234 -1.62 -27.61 -3.47
C GLN A 234 -1.15 -26.34 -2.76
N PHE A 235 -1.89 -25.76 -1.83
CA PHE A 235 -1.60 -24.45 -1.22
C PHE A 235 -1.34 -24.52 0.30
N GLY A 236 -1.39 -25.70 0.87
CA GLY A 236 -1.31 -25.91 2.32
C GLY A 236 -2.65 -25.67 3.04
N PRO A 237 -2.78 -26.14 4.29
CA PRO A 237 -4.07 -26.18 4.98
C PRO A 237 -4.69 -24.81 5.21
N THR A 238 -3.91 -23.79 5.52
CA THR A 238 -4.41 -22.44 5.78
C THR A 238 -4.87 -21.76 4.49
N THR A 239 -4.01 -21.73 3.47
CA THR A 239 -4.30 -21.05 2.21
C THR A 239 -5.38 -21.81 1.42
N GLY A 240 -5.33 -23.14 1.37
CA GLY A 240 -6.31 -23.94 0.64
C GLY A 240 -7.73 -23.78 1.19
N ARG A 241 -7.92 -23.83 2.52
CA ARG A 241 -9.22 -23.55 3.14
C ARG A 241 -9.70 -22.12 2.91
N TRP A 242 -8.77 -21.16 2.95
CA TRP A 242 -9.10 -19.77 2.67
C TRP A 242 -9.55 -19.59 1.21
N LEU A 243 -8.85 -20.15 0.24
CA LEU A 243 -9.22 -20.12 -1.18
C LEU A 243 -10.63 -20.65 -1.41
N HIS A 244 -10.98 -21.79 -0.79
CA HIS A 244 -12.32 -22.35 -0.88
C HIS A 244 -13.38 -21.40 -0.29
N ARG A 245 -13.15 -20.84 0.91
CA ARG A 245 -14.10 -19.91 1.56
C ARG A 245 -14.33 -18.64 0.72
N VAL A 246 -13.26 -18.02 0.24
CA VAL A 246 -13.37 -16.76 -0.53
C VAL A 246 -14.07 -16.95 -1.87
N ALA A 247 -13.92 -18.13 -2.50
CA ALA A 247 -14.62 -18.45 -3.74
C ALA A 247 -16.14 -18.55 -3.55
N HIS A 248 -16.59 -18.93 -2.35
CA HIS A 248 -18.01 -18.94 -1.95
C HIS A 248 -18.47 -17.60 -1.37
N GLY A 249 -17.66 -16.55 -1.44
CA GLY A 249 -18.00 -15.23 -0.91
C GLY A 249 -18.00 -15.14 0.61
N ILE A 250 -17.38 -16.09 1.34
CA ILE A 250 -17.39 -16.15 2.80
C ILE A 250 -16.23 -15.31 3.38
N ASP A 251 -16.58 -14.21 4.05
CA ASP A 251 -15.65 -13.37 4.78
C ASP A 251 -16.31 -12.76 6.02
N GLU A 252 -15.95 -13.24 7.18
CA GLU A 252 -16.54 -12.81 8.45
C GLU A 252 -15.76 -11.70 9.15
N ARG A 253 -14.66 -11.21 8.53
CA ARG A 253 -13.83 -10.16 9.14
C ARG A 253 -14.67 -8.91 9.41
N PRO A 254 -14.60 -8.35 10.63
CA PRO A 254 -15.28 -7.08 10.94
C PRO A 254 -14.58 -5.89 10.26
N VAL A 255 -15.25 -4.76 10.21
CA VAL A 255 -14.64 -3.45 9.97
C VAL A 255 -13.95 -3.04 11.26
N VAL A 256 -12.62 -2.83 11.19
CA VAL A 256 -11.76 -2.52 12.33
C VAL A 256 -11.44 -1.02 12.31
N THR A 257 -12.07 -0.27 13.21
CA THR A 257 -11.96 1.19 13.24
C THR A 257 -10.64 1.70 13.81
N GLU A 258 -9.94 0.87 14.59
CA GLU A 258 -8.67 1.19 15.22
C GLU A 258 -7.66 0.08 14.93
N SER A 259 -6.46 0.44 14.53
CA SER A 259 -5.38 -0.52 14.31
C SER A 259 -4.03 0.09 14.65
N GLU A 260 -3.22 -0.66 15.39
CA GLU A 260 -1.84 -0.27 15.68
C GLU A 260 -0.87 -0.87 14.66
N PRO A 261 0.20 -0.14 14.32
CA PRO A 261 1.21 -0.66 13.41
C PRO A 261 1.98 -1.81 14.08
N LYS A 262 2.15 -2.92 13.37
CA LYS A 262 2.99 -4.05 13.83
C LYS A 262 4.49 -3.77 13.69
N SER A 263 4.86 -2.90 12.77
CA SER A 263 6.25 -2.49 12.50
C SER A 263 6.28 -1.17 11.75
N ILE A 264 7.41 -0.46 11.87
CA ILE A 264 7.74 0.74 11.12
C ILE A 264 9.09 0.48 10.44
N SER A 265 9.23 0.84 9.15
CA SER A 265 10.46 0.60 8.41
C SER A 265 10.77 1.71 7.42
N ARG A 266 12.04 1.87 7.13
CA ARG A 266 12.58 2.72 6.07
C ARG A 266 13.53 1.93 5.21
N GLU A 267 13.36 1.99 3.90
CA GLU A 267 14.26 1.34 2.95
C GLU A 267 14.54 2.23 1.74
N SER A 268 15.72 2.08 1.16
CA SER A 268 16.15 2.77 -0.05
C SER A 268 16.68 1.79 -1.07
N THR A 269 16.16 1.88 -2.29
CA THR A 269 16.74 1.24 -3.47
C THR A 269 17.74 2.21 -4.08
N PHE A 270 18.96 1.76 -4.33
CA PHE A 270 20.03 2.59 -4.85
C PHE A 270 19.90 2.77 -6.36
N ASP A 271 20.39 3.87 -6.89
CA ASP A 271 20.37 4.16 -8.33
C ASP A 271 21.29 3.21 -9.12
N ARG A 272 22.39 2.77 -8.49
CA ARG A 272 23.27 1.69 -8.97
C ARG A 272 23.48 0.63 -7.87
N ASP A 273 23.94 -0.56 -8.23
CA ASP A 273 24.24 -1.58 -7.22
C ASP A 273 25.58 -1.25 -6.54
N LEU A 274 25.57 -1.15 -5.21
CA LEU A 274 26.70 -0.74 -4.39
C LEU A 274 27.51 -1.94 -3.89
N HIS A 275 28.84 -1.82 -3.90
CA HIS A 275 29.76 -2.83 -3.37
C HIS A 275 30.10 -2.52 -1.91
N ALA A 276 29.93 -3.49 -1.00
CA ALA A 276 30.03 -3.29 0.44
C ALA A 276 31.38 -2.67 0.91
N LYS A 277 32.49 -2.99 0.24
CA LYS A 277 33.81 -2.44 0.56
C LYS A 277 34.13 -1.17 -0.21
N ALA A 278 33.92 -1.19 -1.55
CA ALA A 278 34.28 -0.06 -2.41
C ALA A 278 33.38 1.17 -2.16
N ASP A 279 32.07 0.96 -1.92
CA ASP A 279 31.10 2.03 -1.70
C ASP A 279 30.73 2.17 -0.21
N ARG A 280 31.66 1.85 0.70
CA ARG A 280 31.41 1.82 2.15
C ARG A 280 30.95 3.16 2.71
N ALA A 281 31.52 4.25 2.23
CA ALA A 281 31.15 5.59 2.70
C ALA A 281 29.70 5.92 2.35
N GLU A 282 29.31 5.74 1.08
CA GLU A 282 27.95 5.95 0.58
C GLU A 282 26.92 5.05 1.32
N LEU A 283 27.24 3.76 1.48
CA LEU A 283 26.39 2.84 2.23
C LEU A 283 26.25 3.24 3.72
N SER A 284 27.30 3.74 4.34
CA SER A 284 27.27 4.21 5.74
C SER A 284 26.41 5.46 5.92
N GLU A 285 26.46 6.38 4.96
CA GLU A 285 25.63 7.59 4.92
C GLU A 285 24.14 7.21 4.78
N ILE A 286 23.79 6.44 3.74
CA ILE A 286 22.42 5.94 3.53
C ILE A 286 21.90 5.18 4.78
N PHE A 287 22.75 4.34 5.38
CA PHE A 287 22.36 3.59 6.58
C PHE A 287 22.07 4.51 7.77
N THR A 288 22.86 5.55 7.96
CA THR A 288 22.66 6.55 9.02
C THR A 288 21.36 7.32 8.79
N GLU A 289 21.12 7.80 7.57
CA GLU A 289 19.89 8.50 7.23
C GLU A 289 18.63 7.64 7.46
N LEU A 290 18.68 6.35 7.04
CA LEU A 290 17.56 5.44 7.26
C LEU A 290 17.27 5.25 8.76
N CYS A 291 18.30 5.17 9.61
CA CYS A 291 18.12 5.09 11.05
C CYS A 291 17.53 6.39 11.64
N GLN A 292 17.96 7.55 11.16
CA GLN A 292 17.40 8.85 11.56
C GLN A 292 15.93 8.99 11.17
N TYR A 293 15.57 8.63 9.92
CA TYR A 293 14.19 8.64 9.47
C TYR A 293 13.31 7.68 10.26
N LEU A 294 13.83 6.49 10.57
CA LEU A 294 13.10 5.52 11.39
C LEU A 294 12.87 6.03 12.81
N ALA A 295 13.89 6.63 13.45
CA ALA A 295 13.78 7.25 14.76
C ALA A 295 12.74 8.37 14.80
N ASN A 296 12.74 9.24 13.79
CA ASN A 296 11.77 10.32 13.64
C ASN A 296 10.34 9.78 13.47
N ASP A 297 10.18 8.71 12.69
CA ASP A 297 8.86 8.07 12.51
C ASP A 297 8.35 7.43 13.80
N LEU A 298 9.23 6.77 14.56
CA LEU A 298 8.88 6.19 15.87
C LEU A 298 8.36 7.27 16.81
N ARG A 299 9.13 8.36 16.99
CA ARG A 299 8.75 9.48 17.87
C ARG A 299 7.45 10.15 17.42
N ARG A 300 7.33 10.46 16.12
CA ARG A 300 6.13 11.10 15.55
C ARG A 300 4.86 10.28 15.75
N LYS A 301 5.00 8.94 15.72
CA LYS A 301 3.89 8.00 15.89
C LYS A 301 3.67 7.59 17.35
N GLY A 302 4.50 8.04 18.29
CA GLY A 302 4.39 7.73 19.69
C GLY A 302 4.82 6.33 20.09
N TYR A 303 5.79 5.71 19.38
CA TYR A 303 6.25 4.36 19.65
C TYR A 303 7.75 4.29 19.96
N ALA A 304 8.12 3.32 20.80
CA ALA A 304 9.47 2.79 20.93
C ALA A 304 9.50 1.34 20.40
N SER A 305 10.68 0.79 20.14
CA SER A 305 10.84 -0.55 19.57
C SER A 305 11.81 -1.40 20.36
N ARG A 306 11.43 -2.66 20.63
CA ARG A 306 12.32 -3.67 21.21
C ARG A 306 13.06 -4.51 20.18
N THR A 307 12.61 -4.55 18.93
CA THR A 307 13.23 -5.39 17.91
C THR A 307 13.60 -4.54 16.70
N ILE A 308 14.91 -4.47 16.44
CA ILE A 308 15.48 -3.78 15.29
C ILE A 308 15.94 -4.81 14.26
N GLY A 309 15.62 -4.58 13.01
CA GLY A 309 16.02 -5.44 11.91
C GLY A 309 16.55 -4.68 10.71
N ILE A 310 17.28 -5.40 9.88
CA ILE A 310 17.72 -4.95 8.56
C ILE A 310 17.11 -5.79 7.47
N LYS A 311 16.98 -5.18 6.30
CA LYS A 311 16.64 -5.83 5.05
C LYS A 311 17.67 -5.43 4.00
N LEU A 312 18.31 -6.40 3.39
CA LEU A 312 19.19 -6.22 2.25
C LEU A 312 18.57 -6.89 1.03
N ARG A 313 18.77 -6.31 -0.13
CA ARG A 313 18.51 -6.97 -1.40
C ARG A 313 19.74 -6.88 -2.27
N TYR A 314 20.18 -8.01 -2.80
CA TYR A 314 21.30 -8.09 -3.71
C TYR A 314 20.91 -7.74 -5.16
N ALA A 315 21.90 -7.60 -6.02
CA ALA A 315 21.71 -7.32 -7.46
C ALA A 315 20.85 -8.37 -8.17
N ASP A 316 20.89 -9.62 -7.73
CA ASP A 316 20.08 -10.75 -8.22
C ASP A 316 18.64 -10.78 -7.63
N PHE A 317 18.23 -9.73 -6.91
CA PHE A 317 16.95 -9.59 -6.22
C PHE A 317 16.73 -10.52 -5.03
N ARG A 318 17.66 -11.39 -4.67
CA ARG A 318 17.59 -12.16 -3.43
C ARG A 318 17.63 -11.21 -2.24
N ALA A 319 16.74 -11.42 -1.27
CA ALA A 319 16.64 -10.60 -0.07
C ALA A 319 17.09 -11.38 1.17
N VAL A 320 17.76 -10.68 2.09
CA VAL A 320 18.16 -11.19 3.39
C VAL A 320 17.65 -10.25 4.46
N THR A 321 17.11 -10.80 5.54
CA THR A 321 16.70 -10.05 6.73
C THR A 321 17.41 -10.62 7.96
N ARG A 322 17.74 -9.75 8.92
CA ARG A 322 18.26 -10.12 10.25
C ARG A 322 17.65 -9.19 11.27
N ASP A 323 17.23 -9.73 12.39
CA ASP A 323 16.65 -8.98 13.49
C ASP A 323 17.41 -9.25 14.80
N ILE A 324 17.37 -8.30 15.73
CA ILE A 324 17.84 -8.41 17.10
C ILE A 324 16.78 -7.84 18.04
N THR A 325 16.45 -8.58 19.10
CA THR A 325 15.56 -8.10 20.16
C THR A 325 16.40 -7.62 21.34
N LEU A 326 16.13 -6.41 21.78
CA LEU A 326 16.84 -5.69 22.83
C LEU A 326 16.15 -5.91 24.20
N PRO A 327 16.88 -5.79 25.31
CA PRO A 327 16.30 -5.91 26.65
C PRO A 327 15.30 -4.77 26.95
N HIS A 328 15.53 -3.58 26.39
CA HIS A 328 14.65 -2.41 26.52
C HIS A 328 14.28 -1.83 25.17
N ALA A 329 13.19 -1.07 25.14
CA ALA A 329 12.73 -0.40 23.94
C ALA A 329 13.58 0.87 23.69
N ILE A 330 13.84 1.16 22.42
CA ILE A 330 14.64 2.30 21.98
C ILE A 330 13.88 3.14 20.95
N THR A 331 14.24 4.44 20.88
CA THR A 331 13.73 5.41 19.88
C THR A 331 14.84 6.22 19.25
N ASP A 332 16.03 6.20 19.84
CA ASP A 332 17.16 7.03 19.41
C ASP A 332 17.83 6.46 18.15
N ALA A 333 18.23 7.34 17.24
CA ALA A 333 18.83 6.96 15.96
C ALA A 333 20.19 6.27 16.13
N ALA A 334 20.99 6.65 17.14
CA ALA A 334 22.29 6.05 17.39
C ALA A 334 22.15 4.62 17.92
N ASP A 335 21.18 4.39 18.82
CA ASP A 335 20.88 3.06 19.35
C ASP A 335 20.29 2.15 18.26
N ILE A 336 19.37 2.68 17.42
CA ILE A 336 18.84 1.96 16.25
C ILE A 336 19.99 1.59 15.31
N ARG A 337 20.90 2.53 15.01
CA ARG A 337 22.05 2.28 14.13
C ARG A 337 23.01 1.24 14.70
N LYS A 338 23.25 1.27 16.01
CA LYS A 338 24.07 0.27 16.72
C LYS A 338 23.44 -1.12 16.62
N ALA A 339 22.17 -1.26 16.97
CA ALA A 339 21.45 -2.53 16.91
C ALA A 339 21.34 -3.09 15.48
N ALA A 340 21.02 -2.25 14.50
CA ALA A 340 20.98 -2.62 13.09
C ALA A 340 22.37 -2.98 12.56
N GLY A 341 23.44 -2.34 13.06
CA GLY A 341 24.83 -2.67 12.77
C GLY A 341 25.21 -4.09 13.24
N GLU A 342 24.74 -4.51 14.42
CA GLU A 342 24.92 -5.90 14.89
C GLU A 342 24.18 -6.90 14.00
N CYS A 343 23.02 -6.54 13.47
CA CYS A 343 22.34 -7.35 12.47
C CYS A 343 23.15 -7.47 11.17
N LEU A 344 23.76 -6.37 10.73
CA LEU A 344 24.53 -6.32 9.49
C LEU A 344 25.81 -7.19 9.56
N LYS A 345 26.48 -7.27 10.71
CA LYS A 345 27.66 -8.13 10.94
C LYS A 345 27.35 -9.63 10.73
N ARG A 346 26.07 -10.03 10.81
CA ARG A 346 25.62 -11.42 10.62
C ARG A 346 25.25 -11.74 9.17
N VAL A 347 25.59 -10.87 8.22
CA VAL A 347 25.30 -11.05 6.80
C VAL A 347 26.59 -11.04 6.01
N GLU A 348 26.77 -12.05 5.16
CA GLU A 348 27.87 -12.07 4.21
C GLU A 348 27.59 -11.10 3.05
N LEU A 349 28.43 -10.07 2.94
CA LEU A 349 28.32 -9.00 1.94
C LEU A 349 29.23 -9.27 0.74
N THR A 350 29.08 -10.43 0.10
CA THR A 350 29.90 -10.88 -1.03
C THR A 350 29.43 -10.35 -2.38
N GLN A 351 28.15 -9.99 -2.48
CA GLN A 351 27.52 -9.49 -3.71
C GLN A 351 27.21 -7.99 -3.59
N ARG A 352 27.03 -7.35 -4.74
CA ARG A 352 26.56 -5.97 -4.78
C ARG A 352 25.14 -5.85 -4.21
N LEU A 353 24.91 -4.78 -3.49
CA LEU A 353 23.64 -4.46 -2.84
C LEU A 353 22.82 -3.54 -3.73
N ARG A 354 21.56 -3.87 -3.90
CA ARG A 354 20.55 -3.06 -4.61
C ARG A 354 19.71 -2.21 -3.66
N LEU A 355 19.48 -2.69 -2.44
CA LEU A 355 18.61 -2.06 -1.45
C LEU A 355 19.12 -2.31 -0.05
N LEU A 356 18.98 -1.29 0.79
CA LEU A 356 19.17 -1.35 2.23
C LEU A 356 17.91 -0.82 2.93
N GLY A 357 17.48 -1.51 3.98
CA GLY A 357 16.37 -1.07 4.84
C GLY A 357 16.63 -1.35 6.30
N VAL A 358 16.02 -0.56 7.17
CA VAL A 358 15.94 -0.74 8.61
C VAL A 358 14.49 -0.82 9.06
N ARG A 359 14.20 -1.68 10.04
CA ARG A 359 12.85 -1.96 10.54
C ARG A 359 12.84 -1.96 12.06
N ALA A 360 11.81 -1.39 12.63
CA ALA A 360 11.44 -1.47 14.03
C ALA A 360 10.17 -2.32 14.16
N SER A 361 10.18 -3.31 15.04
CA SER A 361 9.03 -4.16 15.40
C SER A 361 9.03 -4.43 16.92
N GLY A 362 8.02 -5.16 17.43
CA GLY A 362 7.84 -5.21 18.88
C GLY A 362 7.66 -3.80 19.43
N LEU A 363 6.74 -3.06 18.79
CA LEU A 363 6.46 -1.67 19.12
C LEU A 363 5.72 -1.60 20.48
N LEU A 364 6.10 -0.61 21.27
CA LEU A 364 5.46 -0.25 22.53
C LEU A 364 5.12 1.23 22.47
N PRO A 365 3.91 1.64 22.91
CA PRO A 365 3.59 3.05 23.07
C PRO A 365 4.57 3.77 24.00
N LEU A 366 4.97 5.00 23.67
CA LEU A 366 5.98 5.74 24.45
C LEU A 366 5.57 5.95 25.90
N ASN A 367 4.28 6.08 26.18
CA ASN A 367 3.73 6.22 27.52
C ASN A 367 3.81 4.92 28.36
N GLU A 368 4.08 3.78 27.74
CA GLU A 368 4.26 2.48 28.41
C GLU A 368 5.74 2.11 28.59
N VAL A 369 6.64 2.89 28.02
CA VAL A 369 8.08 2.67 28.20
C VAL A 369 8.49 3.27 29.52
N ALA A 370 8.78 2.41 30.52
CA ALA A 370 9.36 2.87 31.78
C ALA A 370 10.64 3.67 31.50
N GLU A 371 10.75 4.88 32.06
CA GLU A 371 12.02 5.61 32.05
C GLU A 371 13.14 4.70 32.58
N PRO A 372 14.31 4.64 31.93
CA PRO A 372 15.43 3.92 32.51
C PRO A 372 15.67 4.49 33.91
N ALA A 373 15.63 3.62 34.92
CA ALA A 373 15.89 4.03 36.30
C ALA A 373 17.17 4.87 36.30
N ALA A 374 17.08 6.09 36.81
CA ALA A 374 18.22 6.98 36.95
C ALA A 374 19.33 6.18 37.65
N PRO A 375 20.60 6.30 37.23
CA PRO A 375 21.68 5.61 37.92
C PRO A 375 21.62 5.99 39.38
N ILE A 376 21.42 4.99 40.25
CA ILE A 376 21.51 5.18 41.71
C ILE A 376 22.90 5.73 41.96
N GLN A 377 22.96 7.00 42.29
CA GLN A 377 24.19 7.64 42.72
C GLN A 377 24.59 6.93 44.01
N GLY A 378 25.53 5.99 43.88
CA GLY A 378 26.03 5.27 45.04
C GLY A 378 26.66 6.28 46.01
N GLU A 379 26.09 6.38 47.22
CA GLU A 379 26.73 7.06 48.33
C GLU A 379 28.08 6.34 48.55
N LEU A 380 29.15 7.11 48.46
CA LEU A 380 30.46 6.65 48.84
C LEU A 380 30.46 6.43 50.33
N PRO A 381 30.81 5.23 50.87
CA PRO A 381 30.96 5.04 52.30
C PRO A 381 32.27 5.72 52.73
N PHE A 382 32.12 6.76 53.49
CA PHE A 382 33.23 7.28 54.32
C PHE A 382 33.31 6.49 55.63
#